data_d436d2a3a2eb740d8b4c21ee3606f007
#
_entry.id   d436d2a3a2eb740d8b4c21ee3606f007
#
_cell.length_a   1.000
_cell.length_b   1.000
_cell.length_c   1.000
_cell.angle_alpha   90.00
_cell.angle_beta   90.00
_cell.angle_gamma   90.00
#
_symmetry.space_group_name_H-M   'P 1'
#
loop_
_entity.id
_entity.type
_entity.pdbx_description
1 polymer ?
#
loop_
_entity_poly.entity_id
_entity_poly.type
_entity_poly.pdbx_seq_one_letter_code
_entity_poly.pdbx_strand_id
1 'polypeptide(L)'
;AANIVWTGYRLISRSVAGLMDVALPAEQQAAIVGVLEKHREAGIAFHALWTRQAGARAFVSFHVLVPGGWTVQRGHDLVEVIEGELRALLPHAHVLTHLEPIEDPLSHDDQDLDR
;
A
#
# COMPACT_ATOMS: atom_id res chain seq x y z
N ALA A 1 -36.79 6.69 -17.32
CA ALA A 1 -36.94 5.87 -16.10
C ALA A 1 -35.74 4.93 -15.89
N ALA A 2 -35.37 4.09 -16.86
CA ALA A 2 -34.25 3.14 -16.73
C ALA A 2 -32.89 3.83 -16.43
N ASN A 3 -32.64 4.97 -17.02
CA ASN A 3 -31.41 5.75 -16.76
C ASN A 3 -31.31 6.29 -15.32
N ILE A 4 -32.44 6.67 -14.74
CA ILE A 4 -32.50 7.18 -13.35
C ILE A 4 -32.21 6.03 -12.39
N VAL A 5 -32.78 4.86 -12.60
CA VAL A 5 -32.55 3.66 -11.78
C VAL A 5 -31.08 3.23 -11.87
N TRP A 6 -30.49 3.19 -13.06
CA TRP A 6 -29.09 2.85 -13.28
C TRP A 6 -28.14 3.85 -12.61
N THR A 7 -28.40 5.16 -12.79
CA THR A 7 -27.61 6.22 -12.15
C THR A 7 -27.72 6.15 -10.64
N GLY A 8 -28.92 5.94 -10.09
CA GLY A 8 -29.13 5.76 -8.67
C GLY A 8 -28.39 4.54 -8.11
N TYR A 9 -28.47 3.41 -8.79
CA TYR A 9 -27.72 2.20 -8.42
C TYR A 9 -26.20 2.45 -8.40
N ARG A 10 -25.66 3.11 -9.42
CA ARG A 10 -24.22 3.44 -9.48
C ARG A 10 -23.78 4.37 -8.36
N LEU A 11 -24.61 5.39 -8.04
CA LEU A 11 -24.32 6.32 -6.94
C LEU A 11 -24.34 5.61 -5.59
N ILE A 12 -25.33 4.77 -5.34
CA ILE A 12 -25.44 3.99 -4.10
C ILE A 12 -24.27 3.01 -3.99
N SER A 13 -23.96 2.27 -5.06
CA SER A 13 -22.85 1.33 -5.08
C SER A 13 -21.51 2.00 -4.79
N ARG A 14 -21.27 3.18 -5.36
CA ARG A 14 -20.08 3.98 -5.08
C ARG A 14 -20.02 4.48 -3.64
N SER A 15 -21.14 4.94 -3.12
CA SER A 15 -21.22 5.43 -1.74
C SER A 15 -21.01 4.28 -0.74
N VAL A 16 -21.62 3.13 -0.97
CA VAL A 16 -21.42 1.94 -0.14
C VAL A 16 -19.97 1.46 -0.20
N ALA A 17 -19.38 1.38 -1.40
CA ALA A 17 -17.98 1.00 -1.57
C ALA A 17 -17.02 1.98 -0.87
N GLY A 18 -17.37 3.28 -0.84
CA GLY A 18 -16.59 4.28 -0.12
C GLY A 18 -16.73 4.24 1.41
N LEU A 19 -17.78 3.59 1.91
CA LEU A 19 -18.03 3.41 3.35
C LEU A 19 -17.52 2.06 3.87
N MET A 20 -17.35 1.08 2.98
CA MET A 20 -16.80 -0.23 3.32
C MET A 20 -15.28 -0.23 3.06
N ASP A 21 -14.53 -0.91 3.91
CA ASP A 21 -13.10 -1.11 3.73
C ASP A 21 -12.82 -2.01 2.51
N VAL A 22 -12.77 -1.40 1.35
CA VAL A 22 -12.52 -2.07 0.09
C VAL A 22 -11.06 -1.81 -0.32
N ALA A 23 -10.36 -2.85 -0.75
CA ALA A 23 -9.03 -2.70 -1.32
C ALA A 23 -9.06 -1.77 -2.56
N LEU A 24 -7.95 -1.14 -2.86
CA LEU A 24 -7.81 -0.34 -4.08
C LEU A 24 -8.04 -1.21 -5.32
N PRO A 25 -8.48 -0.61 -6.44
CA PRO A 25 -8.62 -1.33 -7.72
C PRO A 25 -7.34 -2.08 -8.09
N ALA A 26 -7.48 -3.25 -8.68
CA ALA A 26 -6.36 -4.12 -9.04
C ALA A 26 -5.27 -3.43 -9.88
N GLU A 27 -5.67 -2.51 -10.76
CA GLU A 27 -4.75 -1.70 -11.56
C GLU A 27 -3.87 -0.79 -10.70
N GLN A 28 -4.44 -0.15 -9.69
CA GLN A 28 -3.69 0.68 -8.75
C GLN A 28 -2.79 -0.15 -7.85
N GLN A 29 -3.26 -1.31 -7.39
CA GLN A 29 -2.43 -2.24 -6.63
C GLN A 29 -1.22 -2.72 -7.45
N ALA A 30 -1.42 -3.07 -8.72
CA ALA A 30 -0.34 -3.46 -9.62
C ALA A 30 0.68 -2.33 -9.83
N ALA A 31 0.22 -1.09 -9.93
CA ALA A 31 1.10 0.08 -10.03
C ALA A 31 1.93 0.28 -8.75
N ILE A 32 1.34 0.09 -7.57
CA ILE A 32 2.06 0.12 -6.29
C ILE A 32 3.15 -0.96 -6.26
N VAL A 33 2.78 -2.20 -6.57
CA VAL A 33 3.74 -3.31 -6.65
C VAL A 33 4.88 -3.00 -7.63
N GLY A 34 4.57 -2.38 -8.76
CA GLY A 34 5.58 -1.94 -9.74
C GLY A 34 6.60 -0.96 -9.15
N VAL A 35 6.16 -0.02 -8.32
CA VAL A 35 7.06 0.89 -7.60
C VAL A 35 7.94 0.13 -6.61
N LEU A 36 7.37 -0.75 -5.80
CA LEU A 36 8.12 -1.55 -4.82
C LEU A 36 9.17 -2.43 -5.49
N GLU A 37 8.79 -3.10 -6.59
CA GLU A 37 9.71 -3.98 -7.32
C GLU A 37 10.92 -3.26 -7.93
N LYS A 38 10.81 -1.98 -8.28
CA LYS A 38 11.96 -1.17 -8.72
C LYS A 38 13.04 -1.03 -7.65
N HIS A 39 12.64 -1.08 -6.39
CA HIS A 39 13.54 -0.93 -5.24
C HIS A 39 13.99 -2.27 -4.65
N ARG A 40 13.52 -3.38 -5.22
CA ARG A 40 13.93 -4.71 -4.76
C ARG A 40 15.36 -4.99 -5.18
N GLU A 41 16.23 -5.14 -4.20
CA GLU A 41 17.64 -5.48 -4.35
C GLU A 41 18.01 -6.63 -3.40
N ALA A 42 19.25 -7.14 -3.52
CA ALA A 42 19.77 -8.10 -2.55
C ALA A 42 19.77 -7.51 -1.13
N GLY A 43 19.03 -8.13 -0.22
CA GLY A 43 18.86 -7.66 1.16
C GLY A 43 17.74 -6.64 1.36
N ILE A 44 16.98 -6.26 0.32
CA ILE A 44 15.77 -5.43 0.42
C ILE A 44 14.58 -6.26 -0.02
N ALA A 45 13.56 -6.33 0.81
CA ALA A 45 12.32 -7.01 0.51
C ALA A 45 11.11 -6.20 0.99
N PHE A 46 9.94 -6.56 0.49
CA PHE A 46 8.66 -5.94 0.85
C PHE A 46 7.64 -7.02 1.15
N HIS A 47 6.82 -6.80 2.16
CA HIS A 47 5.68 -7.67 2.47
C HIS A 47 4.54 -6.90 3.16
N ALA A 48 3.47 -7.60 3.53
CA ALA A 48 2.32 -7.06 4.23
C ALA A 48 1.74 -5.81 3.53
N LEU A 49 1.63 -5.86 2.20
CA LEU A 49 0.99 -4.78 1.43
C LEU A 49 -0.51 -4.78 1.69
N TRP A 50 -0.98 -3.71 2.30
CA TRP A 50 -2.39 -3.45 2.52
C TRP A 50 -2.82 -2.19 1.81
N THR A 51 -3.95 -2.26 1.12
CA THR A 51 -4.56 -1.11 0.48
C THR A 51 -6.02 -1.00 0.89
N ARG A 52 -6.47 0.23 1.09
CA ARG A 52 -7.83 0.51 1.50
C ARG A 52 -8.30 1.81 0.90
N GLN A 53 -9.55 1.85 0.46
CA GLN A 53 -10.20 3.08 0.03
C GLN A 53 -11.32 3.45 1.01
N ALA A 54 -11.30 4.69 1.49
CA ALA A 54 -12.31 5.26 2.36
C ALA A 54 -12.73 6.62 1.79
N GLY A 55 -13.88 6.64 1.10
CA GLY A 55 -14.33 7.84 0.38
C GLY A 55 -13.36 8.26 -0.72
N ALA A 56 -12.90 9.51 -0.66
CA ALA A 56 -11.94 10.07 -1.61
C ALA A 56 -10.47 9.79 -1.24
N ARG A 57 -10.21 9.12 -0.09
CA ARG A 57 -8.86 8.83 0.40
C ARG A 57 -8.48 7.40 0.12
N ALA A 58 -7.23 7.20 -0.25
CA ALA A 58 -6.62 5.89 -0.33
C ALA A 58 -5.59 5.73 0.81
N PHE A 59 -5.50 4.52 1.35
CA PHE A 59 -4.52 4.16 2.36
C PHE A 59 -3.69 3.00 1.84
N VAL A 60 -2.38 3.14 1.92
CA VAL A 60 -1.40 2.14 1.51
C VAL A 60 -0.45 1.92 2.66
N SER A 61 -0.34 0.69 3.12
CA SER A 61 0.67 0.32 4.12
C SER A 61 1.44 -0.91 3.67
N PHE A 62 2.70 -0.96 4.01
CA PHE A 62 3.56 -2.12 3.73
C PHE A 62 4.80 -2.07 4.63
N HIS A 63 5.47 -3.21 4.72
CA HIS A 63 6.72 -3.33 5.44
C HIS A 63 7.90 -3.34 4.47
N VAL A 64 8.95 -2.64 4.84
CA VAL A 64 10.22 -2.57 4.11
C VAL A 64 11.27 -3.30 4.94
N LEU A 65 11.77 -4.41 4.42
CA LEU A 65 12.80 -5.21 5.06
C LEU A 65 14.15 -4.83 4.50
N VAL A 66 15.08 -4.46 5.39
CA VAL A 66 16.44 -4.06 5.03
C VAL A 66 17.45 -4.78 5.92
N PRO A 67 18.74 -4.85 5.53
CA PRO A 67 19.75 -5.41 6.41
C PRO A 67 19.77 -4.70 7.77
N GLY A 68 19.74 -5.47 8.85
CA GLY A 68 19.72 -4.95 10.22
C GLY A 68 20.94 -4.10 10.58
N GLY A 69 22.05 -4.25 9.84
CA GLY A 69 23.24 -3.41 9.99
C GLY A 69 23.15 -2.01 9.36
N TRP A 70 22.05 -1.69 8.67
CA TRP A 70 21.84 -0.34 8.15
C TRP A 70 21.64 0.65 9.30
N THR A 71 22.08 1.88 9.09
CA THR A 71 21.71 2.97 9.99
C THR A 71 20.22 3.31 9.83
N VAL A 72 19.61 3.83 10.89
CA VAL A 72 18.24 4.33 10.82
C VAL A 72 18.10 5.38 9.71
N GLN A 73 19.11 6.25 9.55
CA GLN A 73 19.11 7.27 8.50
C GLN A 73 19.02 6.65 7.10
N ARG A 74 19.82 5.62 6.82
CA ARG A 74 19.81 4.95 5.52
C ARG A 74 18.45 4.29 5.21
N GLY A 75 17.87 3.62 6.21
CA GLY A 75 16.54 3.02 6.08
C GLY A 75 15.47 4.07 5.85
N HIS A 76 15.50 5.15 6.61
CA HIS A 76 14.59 6.28 6.46
C HIS A 76 14.69 6.91 5.05
N ASP A 77 15.87 7.14 4.55
CA ASP A 77 16.07 7.73 3.22
C ASP A 77 15.46 6.86 2.11
N LEU A 78 15.59 5.53 2.20
CA LEU A 78 14.95 4.61 1.27
C LEU A 78 13.42 4.71 1.36
N VAL A 79 12.87 4.69 2.56
CA VAL A 79 11.42 4.80 2.80
C VAL A 79 10.87 6.11 2.22
N GLU A 80 11.53 7.24 2.44
CA GLU A 80 11.10 8.54 1.91
C GLU A 80 11.06 8.57 0.38
N VAL A 81 12.04 7.93 -0.28
CA VAL A 81 12.05 7.82 -1.75
C VAL A 81 10.84 7.01 -2.23
N ILE A 82 10.60 5.85 -1.65
CA ILE A 82 9.48 4.96 -2.03
C ILE A 82 8.13 5.65 -1.77
N GLU A 83 7.95 6.23 -0.59
CA GLU A 83 6.72 6.95 -0.25
C GLU A 83 6.49 8.16 -1.17
N GLY A 84 7.53 8.87 -1.54
CA GLY A 84 7.46 9.98 -2.49
C GLY A 84 6.98 9.53 -3.86
N GLU A 85 7.48 8.40 -4.37
CA GLU A 85 7.03 7.83 -5.64
C GLU A 85 5.57 7.37 -5.57
N LEU A 86 5.17 6.76 -4.46
CA LEU A 86 3.77 6.33 -4.26
C LEU A 86 2.81 7.51 -4.14
N ARG A 87 3.20 8.58 -3.45
CA ARG A 87 2.39 9.81 -3.38
C ARG A 87 2.26 10.50 -4.73
N ALA A 88 3.29 10.45 -5.58
CA ALA A 88 3.23 10.97 -6.95
C ALA A 88 2.28 10.13 -7.82
N LEU A 89 2.26 8.81 -7.62
CA LEU A 89 1.39 7.88 -8.33
C LEU A 89 -0.08 8.02 -7.87
N LEU A 90 -0.29 8.19 -6.57
CA LEU A 90 -1.60 8.27 -5.92
C LEU A 90 -1.64 9.53 -5.02
N PRO A 91 -1.95 10.72 -5.57
CA PRO A 91 -1.86 11.99 -4.83
C PRO A 91 -2.75 12.09 -3.59
N HIS A 92 -3.81 11.29 -3.52
CA HIS A 92 -4.74 11.25 -2.38
C HIS A 92 -4.48 10.09 -1.42
N ALA A 93 -3.36 9.39 -1.58
CA ALA A 93 -3.01 8.27 -0.72
C ALA A 93 -2.27 8.72 0.55
N HIS A 94 -2.68 8.15 1.67
CA HIS A 94 -1.86 8.08 2.87
C HIS A 94 -1.00 6.83 2.79
N VAL A 95 0.30 7.03 2.78
CA VAL A 95 1.28 5.93 2.76
C VAL A 95 1.89 5.80 4.13
N LEU A 96 1.83 4.59 4.69
CA LEU A 96 2.44 4.24 5.97
C LEU A 96 3.38 3.06 5.76
N THR A 97 4.61 3.23 6.16
CA THR A 97 5.64 2.20 6.04
C THR A 97 6.15 1.76 7.41
N HIS A 98 6.51 0.50 7.51
CA HIS A 98 7.18 -0.06 8.67
C HIS A 98 8.53 -0.61 8.23
N LEU A 99 9.62 -0.09 8.78
CA LEU A 99 10.98 -0.52 8.46
C LEU A 99 11.42 -1.61 9.43
N GLU A 100 11.87 -2.75 8.90
CA GLU A 100 12.21 -3.94 9.68
C GLU A 100 13.54 -4.55 9.23
N PRO A 101 14.30 -5.15 10.16
CA PRO A 101 15.50 -5.90 9.79
C PRO A 101 15.10 -7.24 9.14
N ILE A 102 15.66 -7.51 7.95
CA ILE A 102 15.32 -8.71 7.17
C ILE A 102 15.75 -10.01 7.86
N GLU A 103 16.74 -9.96 8.74
CA GLU A 103 17.27 -11.12 9.46
C GLU A 103 16.46 -11.46 10.72
N ASP A 104 15.59 -10.57 11.18
CA ASP A 104 14.80 -10.82 12.39
C ASP A 104 13.63 -11.75 12.07
N PRO A 105 13.51 -12.90 12.79
CA PRO A 105 12.37 -13.80 12.61
C PRO A 105 11.02 -13.08 12.85
N LEU A 106 10.96 -12.12 13.77
CA LEU A 106 9.72 -11.38 14.07
C LEU A 106 9.25 -10.54 12.88
N SER A 107 10.17 -10.12 12.01
CA SER A 107 9.82 -9.40 10.78
C SER A 107 9.04 -10.24 9.77
N HIS A 108 8.90 -11.53 9.99
CA HIS A 108 8.19 -12.46 9.10
C HIS A 108 6.90 -13.00 9.70
N ASP A 109 6.62 -12.72 10.95
CA ASP A 109 5.44 -13.25 11.66
C ASP A 109 4.12 -12.72 11.06
N ASP A 110 4.12 -11.51 10.51
CA ASP A 110 2.94 -10.90 9.89
C ASP A 110 2.50 -11.57 8.59
N GLN A 111 3.37 -12.38 7.98
CA GLN A 111 3.03 -13.12 6.76
C GLN A 111 1.95 -14.19 6.99
N ASP A 112 1.81 -14.66 8.23
CA ASP A 112 0.84 -15.69 8.59
C ASP A 112 -0.56 -15.11 8.93
N LEU A 113 -0.67 -13.80 9.15
CA LEU A 113 -1.93 -13.12 9.46
C LEU A 113 -2.77 -12.82 8.21
N ASP A 114 -2.17 -12.86 7.03
CA ASP A 114 -2.82 -12.56 5.74
C ASP A 114 -3.45 -13.79 5.07
N ARG A 115 -3.63 -14.89 5.81
CA ARG A 115 -4.24 -16.13 5.29
C ARG A 115 -5.67 -16.36 5.73
#